data_26f4e58a21a1178d047a80c3bea01389
#
_entry.id   26f4e58a21a1178d047a80c3bea01389
#
_cell.length_a   1.000
_cell.length_b   1.000
_cell.length_c   1.000
_cell.angle_alpha   90.00
_cell.angle_beta   90.00
_cell.angle_gamma   90.00
#
_symmetry.space_group_name_H-M   'P 1'
#
loop_
_entity.id
_entity.type
_entity.pdbx_description
1 polymer ?
#
loop_
_entity_poly.entity_id
_entity_poly.type
_entity_poly.pdbx_seq_one_letter_code
_entity_poly.pdbx_strand_id
1 'polypeptide(L)'
;MTEPGTEGTDISLRAAEVASDVSETDKPQEQRRLASRFTRAVTSGARAAGRGTRAVRRRAGGGAGWLADQVVAMAPRLRVRDRAALAAQFPGKSPDEIADALIEGAARAAAAAGGAAGMAAALPVLPAVPVEIAAETLLLVGIELKLVAELHEAYGTPAPGKFPERMSAYVGAWAHRRGVFMIEGGLIFAAGSPLARLLRRRLVGRASRSAFSLGPMLTGAAAGALFNRRETRKLGREIQRDLRRHAVESPRGPWWHL
;
A
#
# COMPACT_ATOMS: atom_id res chain seq x y z
N MET A 1 -30.40 9.49 -10.32
CA MET A 1 -29.21 10.21 -10.85
C MET A 1 -28.16 10.13 -9.77
N THR A 2 -27.38 9.05 -9.73
CA THR A 2 -26.34 8.78 -8.73
C THR A 2 -25.07 9.49 -9.19
N GLU A 3 -24.56 10.40 -8.38
CA GLU A 3 -23.35 11.19 -8.66
C GLU A 3 -22.15 10.26 -8.92
N PRO A 4 -21.38 10.46 -9.98
CA PRO A 4 -20.26 9.59 -10.38
C PRO A 4 -19.00 9.72 -9.50
N GLY A 5 -19.05 10.51 -8.41
CA GLY A 5 -17.95 10.75 -7.47
C GLY A 5 -17.91 9.81 -6.26
N THR A 6 -19.01 9.18 -5.90
CA THR A 6 -19.15 8.47 -4.62
C THR A 6 -18.46 7.11 -4.58
N GLU A 7 -18.41 6.36 -5.66
CA GLU A 7 -17.80 5.01 -5.67
C GLU A 7 -16.26 5.04 -5.54
N GLY A 8 -15.60 6.02 -6.18
CA GLY A 8 -14.15 6.18 -6.09
C GLY A 8 -13.70 6.58 -4.68
N THR A 9 -14.49 7.44 -4.03
CA THR A 9 -14.24 7.89 -2.65
C THR A 9 -14.41 6.74 -1.65
N ASP A 10 -15.37 5.84 -1.86
CA ASP A 10 -15.58 4.67 -1.00
C ASP A 10 -14.40 3.68 -1.06
N ILE A 11 -13.82 3.41 -2.22
CA ILE A 11 -12.67 2.51 -2.35
C ILE A 11 -11.43 3.08 -1.65
N SER A 12 -11.15 4.36 -1.81
CA SER A 12 -10.01 5.01 -1.17
C SER A 12 -10.14 5.08 0.35
N LEU A 13 -11.35 5.33 0.85
CA LEU A 13 -11.68 5.29 2.28
C LEU A 13 -11.44 3.91 2.87
N ARG A 14 -12.02 2.88 2.26
CA ARG A 14 -11.86 1.49 2.71
C ARG A 14 -10.40 1.01 2.60
N ALA A 15 -9.68 1.44 1.57
CA ALA A 15 -8.28 1.12 1.43
C ALA A 15 -7.44 1.74 2.56
N ALA A 16 -7.70 3.00 2.93
CA ALA A 16 -7.03 3.68 4.04
C ALA A 16 -7.31 3.01 5.39
N GLU A 17 -8.58 2.69 5.66
CA GLU A 17 -9.02 2.00 6.87
C GLU A 17 -8.33 0.64 7.00
N VAL A 18 -8.44 -0.21 5.99
CA VAL A 18 -7.87 -1.56 6.03
C VAL A 18 -6.35 -1.53 6.04
N ALA A 19 -5.70 -0.60 5.32
CA ALA A 19 -4.25 -0.44 5.37
C ALA A 19 -3.77 -0.07 6.78
N SER A 20 -4.52 0.77 7.48
CA SER A 20 -4.25 1.14 8.86
C SER A 20 -4.42 -0.07 9.80
N ASP A 21 -5.55 -0.79 9.73
CA ASP A 21 -5.85 -1.95 10.58
C ASP A 21 -4.85 -3.09 10.38
N VAL A 22 -4.53 -3.42 9.12
CA VAL A 22 -3.58 -4.48 8.79
C VAL A 22 -2.16 -4.15 9.28
N SER A 23 -1.79 -2.86 9.28
CA SER A 23 -0.48 -2.42 9.75
C SER A 23 -0.38 -2.35 11.29
N GLU A 24 -1.51 -2.17 11.98
CA GLU A 24 -1.55 -2.05 13.44
C GLU A 24 -1.63 -3.40 14.15
N THR A 25 -2.17 -4.43 13.51
CA THR A 25 -2.23 -5.77 14.12
C THR A 25 -0.93 -6.56 13.91
N ASP A 26 -0.43 -7.16 15.00
CA ASP A 26 0.73 -8.05 14.96
C ASP A 26 0.38 -9.52 14.67
N LYS A 27 -0.92 -9.85 14.60
CA LYS A 27 -1.39 -11.22 14.38
C LYS A 27 -1.47 -11.55 12.89
N PRO A 28 -0.60 -12.44 12.34
CA PRO A 28 -0.56 -12.73 10.91
C PRO A 28 -1.88 -13.28 10.33
N GLN A 29 -2.65 -14.02 11.13
CA GLN A 29 -3.95 -14.53 10.70
C GLN A 29 -4.98 -13.42 10.54
N GLU A 30 -4.97 -12.43 11.42
CA GLU A 30 -5.85 -11.27 11.37
C GLU A 30 -5.50 -10.37 10.19
N GLN A 31 -4.22 -10.11 9.96
CA GLN A 31 -3.72 -9.41 8.76
C GLN A 31 -4.26 -10.06 7.48
N ARG A 32 -4.17 -11.40 7.37
CA ARG A 32 -4.69 -12.14 6.20
C ARG A 32 -6.22 -12.03 6.09
N ARG A 33 -6.95 -12.10 7.20
CA ARG A 33 -8.42 -11.96 7.22
C ARG A 33 -8.85 -10.58 6.75
N LEU A 34 -8.25 -9.51 7.28
CA LEU A 34 -8.55 -8.13 6.90
C LEU A 34 -8.26 -7.89 5.41
N ALA A 35 -7.08 -8.27 4.93
CA ALA A 35 -6.71 -8.15 3.52
C ALA A 35 -7.67 -8.94 2.61
N SER A 36 -8.04 -10.17 2.98
CA SER A 36 -8.97 -11.00 2.20
C SER A 36 -10.39 -10.43 2.18
N ARG A 37 -10.86 -9.86 3.30
CA ARG A 37 -12.17 -9.20 3.38
C ARG A 37 -12.21 -7.98 2.47
N PHE A 38 -11.17 -7.15 2.50
CA PHE A 38 -11.06 -5.99 1.62
C PHE A 38 -11.09 -6.40 0.14
N THR A 39 -10.22 -7.32 -0.27
CA THR A 39 -10.16 -7.80 -1.66
C THR A 39 -11.51 -8.37 -2.11
N ARG A 40 -12.19 -9.16 -1.27
CA ARG A 40 -13.54 -9.68 -1.58
C ARG A 40 -14.59 -8.59 -1.69
N ALA A 41 -14.60 -7.61 -0.78
CA ALA A 41 -15.56 -6.51 -0.81
C ALA A 41 -15.41 -5.67 -2.07
N VAL A 42 -14.18 -5.32 -2.47
CA VAL A 42 -13.92 -4.56 -3.70
C VAL A 42 -14.30 -5.37 -4.95
N THR A 43 -13.98 -6.66 -4.98
CA THR A 43 -14.32 -7.51 -6.14
C THR A 43 -15.81 -7.80 -6.26
N SER A 44 -16.53 -7.96 -5.14
CA SER A 44 -17.99 -8.15 -5.15
C SER A 44 -18.74 -6.86 -5.55
N GLY A 45 -18.28 -5.70 -5.06
CA GLY A 45 -18.80 -4.40 -5.48
C GLY A 45 -18.60 -4.16 -6.97
N ALA A 46 -17.42 -4.45 -7.50
CA ALA A 46 -17.14 -4.36 -8.94
C ALA A 46 -17.99 -5.30 -9.79
N ARG A 47 -18.31 -6.51 -9.29
CA ARG A 47 -19.23 -7.44 -9.97
C ARG A 47 -20.66 -6.93 -9.97
N ALA A 48 -21.12 -6.30 -8.89
CA ALA A 48 -22.43 -5.70 -8.80
C ALA A 48 -22.55 -4.49 -9.76
N ALA A 49 -21.52 -3.65 -9.83
CA ALA A 49 -21.41 -2.53 -10.76
C ALA A 49 -21.20 -2.97 -12.22
N GLY A 50 -20.63 -4.15 -12.45
CA GLY A 50 -20.30 -4.69 -13.78
C GLY A 50 -21.49 -4.97 -14.70
N ARG A 51 -22.71 -4.93 -14.19
CA ARG A 51 -23.93 -4.90 -15.02
C ARG A 51 -24.18 -3.55 -15.72
N GLY A 52 -23.33 -2.51 -15.42
CA GLY A 52 -23.33 -1.21 -16.06
C GLY A 52 -22.07 -0.91 -16.91
N THR A 53 -21.47 -1.90 -17.53
CA THR A 53 -20.06 -2.06 -17.94
C THR A 53 -19.48 -1.12 -19.01
N ARG A 54 -20.21 -0.24 -19.66
CA ARG A 54 -19.61 0.68 -20.64
C ARG A 54 -18.88 1.87 -20.03
N ALA A 55 -19.32 2.36 -18.86
CA ALA A 55 -18.68 3.49 -18.17
C ALA A 55 -17.36 3.09 -17.48
N VAL A 56 -17.30 1.91 -16.87
CA VAL A 56 -16.09 1.36 -16.22
C VAL A 56 -15.01 1.07 -17.28
N ARG A 57 -15.37 0.61 -18.46
CA ARG A 57 -14.41 0.29 -19.54
C ARG A 57 -13.80 1.54 -20.20
N ARG A 58 -14.50 2.68 -20.24
CA ARG A 58 -13.92 3.96 -20.68
C ARG A 58 -12.96 4.55 -19.66
N ARG A 59 -13.20 4.35 -18.36
CA ARG A 59 -12.31 4.80 -17.28
C ARG A 59 -11.10 3.87 -17.10
N ALA A 60 -11.19 2.61 -17.48
CA ALA A 60 -10.05 1.68 -17.47
C ALA A 60 -8.96 2.05 -18.52
N GLY A 61 -9.29 2.84 -19.54
CA GLY A 61 -8.30 3.46 -20.44
C GLY A 61 -7.41 4.51 -19.76
N GLY A 62 -7.85 5.06 -18.61
CA GLY A 62 -7.10 5.95 -17.71
C GLY A 62 -6.67 5.29 -16.40
N GLY A 63 -6.52 3.96 -16.35
CA GLY A 63 -6.34 3.19 -15.11
C GLY A 63 -5.18 3.66 -14.22
N ALA A 64 -4.10 4.18 -14.78
CA ALA A 64 -2.99 4.75 -14.02
C ALA A 64 -3.37 6.10 -13.39
N GLY A 65 -4.08 6.96 -14.10
CA GLY A 65 -4.57 8.25 -13.58
C GLY A 65 -5.58 8.04 -12.46
N TRP A 66 -6.57 7.17 -12.68
CA TRP A 66 -7.54 6.83 -11.65
C TRP A 66 -6.85 6.28 -10.38
N LEU A 67 -5.84 5.43 -10.53
CA LEU A 67 -5.11 4.88 -9.38
C LEU A 67 -4.34 5.98 -8.63
N ALA A 68 -3.75 6.95 -9.36
CA ALA A 68 -3.12 8.12 -8.75
C ALA A 68 -4.11 8.93 -7.93
N ASP A 69 -5.29 9.23 -8.49
CA ASP A 69 -6.35 9.94 -7.79
C ASP A 69 -6.77 9.22 -6.51
N GLN A 70 -6.89 7.87 -6.57
CA GLN A 70 -7.22 7.08 -5.38
C GLN A 70 -6.13 7.13 -4.31
N VAL A 71 -4.86 7.12 -4.69
CA VAL A 71 -3.73 7.25 -3.75
C VAL A 71 -3.75 8.61 -3.08
N VAL A 72 -3.91 9.69 -3.84
CA VAL A 72 -3.99 11.06 -3.30
C VAL A 72 -5.21 11.21 -2.38
N ALA A 73 -6.36 10.69 -2.77
CA ALA A 73 -7.57 10.72 -1.97
C ALA A 73 -7.49 9.88 -0.68
N MET A 74 -6.75 8.79 -0.71
CA MET A 74 -6.56 7.87 0.41
C MET A 74 -5.57 8.42 1.46
N ALA A 75 -4.49 9.06 1.01
CA ALA A 75 -3.37 9.44 1.87
C ALA A 75 -3.79 10.24 3.13
N PRO A 76 -4.62 11.31 3.05
CA PRO A 76 -5.03 12.05 4.24
C PRO A 76 -6.01 11.30 5.16
N ARG A 77 -6.45 10.10 4.78
CA ARG A 77 -7.36 9.26 5.56
C ARG A 77 -6.66 8.12 6.30
N LEU A 78 -5.36 7.96 6.06
CA LEU A 78 -4.54 6.97 6.78
C LEU A 78 -4.40 7.38 8.25
N ARG A 79 -4.64 6.43 9.14
CA ARG A 79 -4.37 6.63 10.58
C ARG A 79 -2.88 6.45 10.83
N VAL A 80 -2.17 7.56 10.96
CA VAL A 80 -0.75 7.61 11.27
C VAL A 80 -0.59 7.86 12.76
N ARG A 81 0.14 7.00 13.44
CA ARG A 81 0.50 7.19 14.86
C ARG A 81 1.56 8.27 14.92
N ASP A 82 1.31 9.28 15.72
CA ASP A 82 2.30 10.29 16.03
C ASP A 82 3.38 9.72 16.97
N ARG A 83 4.40 10.52 17.22
CA ARG A 83 5.52 10.17 18.09
C ARG A 83 5.06 9.75 19.49
N ALA A 84 4.08 10.44 20.07
CA ALA A 84 3.59 10.14 21.41
C ALA A 84 2.88 8.78 21.46
N ALA A 85 2.04 8.48 20.46
CA ALA A 85 1.38 7.19 20.31
C ALA A 85 2.38 6.04 20.08
N LEU A 86 3.43 6.29 19.28
CA LEU A 86 4.49 5.29 19.06
C LEU A 86 5.29 5.04 20.34
N ALA A 87 5.66 6.07 21.11
CA ALA A 87 6.35 5.92 22.38
C ALA A 87 5.49 5.17 23.42
N ALA A 88 4.19 5.43 23.44
CA ALA A 88 3.25 4.70 24.33
C ALA A 88 3.10 3.23 23.93
N GLN A 89 3.12 2.92 22.62
CA GLN A 89 3.03 1.55 22.13
C GLN A 89 4.33 0.75 22.32
N PHE A 90 5.47 1.41 22.31
CA PHE A 90 6.78 0.80 22.41
C PHE A 90 7.59 1.40 23.58
N PRO A 91 7.13 1.20 24.84
CA PRO A 91 7.75 1.83 25.99
C PRO A 91 9.22 1.39 26.13
N GLY A 92 10.09 2.38 26.38
CA GLY A 92 11.51 2.15 26.58
C GLY A 92 12.34 1.81 25.33
N LYS A 93 11.72 1.75 24.15
CA LYS A 93 12.44 1.48 22.90
C LYS A 93 13.01 2.74 22.29
N SER A 94 14.22 2.60 21.75
CA SER A 94 14.86 3.62 20.92
C SER A 94 14.13 3.83 19.60
N PRO A 95 14.30 4.97 18.92
CA PRO A 95 13.75 5.20 17.58
C PRO A 95 14.09 4.11 16.57
N ASP A 96 15.27 3.55 16.65
CA ASP A 96 15.74 2.48 15.78
C ASP A 96 14.97 1.17 16.01
N GLU A 97 14.74 0.81 17.27
CA GLU A 97 13.96 -0.37 17.62
C GLU A 97 12.47 -0.21 17.24
N ILE A 98 11.94 1.01 17.39
CA ILE A 98 10.59 1.34 16.93
C ILE A 98 10.52 1.20 15.41
N ALA A 99 11.47 1.78 14.68
CA ALA A 99 11.54 1.70 13.24
C ALA A 99 11.64 0.25 12.75
N ASP A 100 12.44 -0.59 13.40
CA ASP A 100 12.57 -2.00 13.08
C ASP A 100 11.24 -2.74 13.26
N ALA A 101 10.51 -2.47 14.34
CA ALA A 101 9.20 -3.04 14.60
C ALA A 101 8.16 -2.60 13.54
N LEU A 102 8.15 -1.30 13.18
CA LEU A 102 7.29 -0.74 12.15
C LEU A 102 7.55 -1.38 10.79
N ILE A 103 8.83 -1.52 10.40
CA ILE A 103 9.24 -2.12 9.12
C ILE A 103 8.79 -3.58 9.04
N GLU A 104 9.00 -4.37 10.10
CA GLU A 104 8.59 -5.76 10.10
C GLU A 104 7.06 -5.93 10.13
N GLY A 105 6.34 -5.07 10.86
CA GLY A 105 4.87 -5.02 10.87
C GLY A 105 4.32 -4.73 9.47
N ALA A 106 4.80 -3.66 8.83
CA ALA A 106 4.40 -3.28 7.48
C ALA A 106 4.77 -4.34 6.44
N ALA A 107 5.94 -4.98 6.56
CA ALA A 107 6.34 -6.06 5.66
C ALA A 107 5.44 -7.30 5.78
N ARG A 108 4.99 -7.65 7.00
CA ARG A 108 3.99 -8.72 7.22
C ARG A 108 2.63 -8.33 6.64
N ALA A 109 2.19 -7.10 6.85
CA ALA A 109 0.95 -6.57 6.29
C ALA A 109 0.95 -6.61 4.75
N ALA A 110 2.06 -6.19 4.14
CA ALA A 110 2.24 -6.23 2.68
C ALA A 110 2.24 -7.68 2.14
N ALA A 111 2.82 -8.64 2.89
CA ALA A 111 2.75 -10.05 2.54
C ALA A 111 1.32 -10.58 2.60
N ALA A 112 0.54 -10.17 3.61
CA ALA A 112 -0.86 -10.55 3.75
C ALA A 112 -1.71 -10.01 2.60
N ALA A 113 -1.50 -8.74 2.19
CA ALA A 113 -2.14 -8.15 1.03
C ALA A 113 -1.82 -8.94 -0.27
N GLY A 114 -0.55 -9.27 -0.50
CA GLY A 114 -0.11 -10.05 -1.65
C GLY A 114 -0.65 -11.48 -1.69
N GLY A 115 -0.73 -12.13 -0.53
CA GLY A 115 -1.30 -13.47 -0.41
C GLY A 115 -2.81 -13.50 -0.64
N ALA A 116 -3.55 -12.51 -0.14
CA ALA A 116 -5.00 -12.39 -0.31
C ALA A 116 -5.39 -12.24 -1.79
N ALA A 117 -4.66 -11.42 -2.54
CA ALA A 117 -4.89 -11.25 -3.96
C ALA A 117 -4.54 -12.52 -4.76
N GLY A 118 -3.51 -13.25 -4.36
CA GLY A 118 -3.16 -14.53 -4.97
C GLY A 118 -4.25 -15.57 -4.83
N MET A 119 -4.95 -15.62 -3.68
CA MET A 119 -6.10 -16.51 -3.46
C MET A 119 -7.34 -16.07 -4.24
N ALA A 120 -7.64 -14.77 -4.30
CA ALA A 120 -8.76 -14.26 -5.09
C ALA A 120 -8.57 -14.56 -6.60
N ALA A 121 -7.33 -14.57 -7.05
CA ALA A 121 -6.96 -14.96 -8.42
C ALA A 121 -7.23 -16.43 -8.75
N ALA A 122 -7.42 -17.28 -7.75
CA ALA A 122 -7.73 -18.69 -7.93
C ALA A 122 -9.17 -18.95 -8.42
N LEU A 123 -10.06 -17.95 -8.27
CA LEU A 123 -11.43 -18.10 -8.72
C LEU A 123 -11.55 -17.85 -10.24
N PRO A 124 -12.27 -18.68 -11.02
CA PRO A 124 -12.34 -18.59 -12.48
C PRO A 124 -13.26 -17.47 -12.96
N VAL A 125 -13.04 -16.21 -12.53
CA VAL A 125 -13.91 -15.07 -12.91
C VAL A 125 -13.08 -13.99 -13.59
N LEU A 126 -12.99 -14.05 -14.90
CA LEU A 126 -12.19 -13.20 -15.79
C LEU A 126 -12.48 -11.69 -15.80
N PRO A 127 -13.69 -11.15 -15.54
CA PRO A 127 -13.92 -9.70 -15.65
C PRO A 127 -13.37 -8.85 -14.50
N ALA A 128 -13.02 -9.43 -13.35
CA ALA A 128 -12.67 -8.71 -12.13
C ALA A 128 -11.14 -8.42 -11.96
N VAL A 129 -10.31 -8.93 -12.87
CA VAL A 129 -8.83 -8.86 -12.79
C VAL A 129 -8.27 -7.43 -12.61
N PRO A 130 -8.71 -6.41 -13.36
CA PRO A 130 -8.16 -5.05 -13.19
C PRO A 130 -8.51 -4.46 -11.83
N VAL A 131 -9.70 -4.73 -11.32
CA VAL A 131 -10.19 -4.22 -10.03
C VAL A 131 -9.47 -4.88 -8.85
N GLU A 132 -9.20 -6.17 -8.94
CA GLU A 132 -8.42 -6.90 -7.93
C GLU A 132 -6.98 -6.39 -7.83
N ILE A 133 -6.34 -6.13 -8.99
CA ILE A 133 -4.99 -5.56 -9.04
C ILE A 133 -5.00 -4.14 -8.46
N ALA A 134 -6.00 -3.33 -8.78
CA ALA A 134 -6.15 -1.99 -8.24
C ALA A 134 -6.35 -2.00 -6.71
N ALA A 135 -7.25 -2.85 -6.20
CA ALA A 135 -7.49 -2.99 -4.77
C ALA A 135 -6.25 -3.38 -4.00
N GLU A 136 -5.53 -4.40 -4.48
CA GLU A 136 -4.28 -4.83 -3.85
C GLU A 136 -3.21 -3.75 -3.91
N THR A 137 -3.10 -3.05 -5.06
CA THR A 137 -2.15 -1.96 -5.22
C THR A 137 -2.44 -0.84 -4.23
N LEU A 138 -3.70 -0.44 -4.08
CA LEU A 138 -4.11 0.58 -3.11
C LEU A 138 -3.82 0.15 -1.67
N LEU A 139 -4.11 -1.09 -1.31
CA LEU A 139 -3.81 -1.60 0.02
C LEU A 139 -2.31 -1.59 0.30
N LEU A 140 -1.50 -2.04 -0.64
CA LEU A 140 -0.03 -2.04 -0.53
C LEU A 140 0.51 -0.61 -0.39
N VAL A 141 0.05 0.31 -1.24
CA VAL A 141 0.44 1.73 -1.20
C VAL A 141 0.06 2.35 0.15
N GLY A 142 -1.15 2.07 0.65
CA GLY A 142 -1.60 2.56 1.96
C GLY A 142 -0.71 2.08 3.11
N ILE A 143 -0.35 0.79 3.13
CA ILE A 143 0.58 0.22 4.11
C ILE A 143 1.94 0.92 4.05
N GLU A 144 2.47 1.15 2.85
CA GLU A 144 3.78 1.77 2.66
C GLU A 144 3.77 3.27 2.99
N LEU A 145 2.72 4.01 2.63
CA LEU A 145 2.58 5.42 3.00
C LEU A 145 2.47 5.61 4.52
N LYS A 146 1.70 4.73 5.19
CA LYS A 146 1.63 4.72 6.65
C LYS A 146 3.02 4.45 7.26
N LEU A 147 3.75 3.46 6.75
CA LEU A 147 5.12 3.17 7.19
C LEU A 147 6.04 4.37 7.01
N VAL A 148 6.02 5.04 5.84
CA VAL A 148 6.82 6.25 5.59
C VAL A 148 6.54 7.31 6.63
N ALA A 149 5.26 7.63 6.87
CA ALA A 149 4.85 8.66 7.81
C ALA A 149 5.27 8.31 9.25
N GLU A 150 5.03 7.08 9.69
CA GLU A 150 5.36 6.63 11.06
C GLU A 150 6.87 6.53 11.31
N LEU A 151 7.67 6.22 10.30
CA LEU A 151 9.13 6.29 10.42
C LEU A 151 9.60 7.73 10.66
N HIS A 152 9.04 8.71 9.94
CA HIS A 152 9.35 10.13 10.19
C HIS A 152 8.93 10.58 11.59
N GLU A 153 7.77 10.12 12.08
CA GLU A 153 7.33 10.39 13.45
C GLU A 153 8.26 9.72 14.49
N ALA A 154 8.67 8.48 14.27
CA ALA A 154 9.58 7.76 15.17
C ALA A 154 10.93 8.44 15.32
N TYR A 155 11.46 9.04 14.25
CA TYR A 155 12.73 9.80 14.29
C TYR A 155 12.53 11.28 14.66
N GLY A 156 11.29 11.73 14.91
CA GLY A 156 11.00 13.12 15.28
C GLY A 156 11.26 14.13 14.16
N THR A 157 11.17 13.70 12.91
CA THR A 157 11.39 14.50 11.70
C THR A 157 10.16 14.49 10.78
N PRO A 158 8.95 14.78 11.30
CA PRO A 158 7.77 14.85 10.45
C PRO A 158 7.93 15.94 9.39
N ALA A 159 7.35 15.73 8.21
CA ALA A 159 7.31 16.76 7.18
C ALA A 159 6.59 18.02 7.71
N PRO A 160 6.98 19.22 7.28
CA PRO A 160 6.35 20.46 7.73
C PRO A 160 4.89 20.56 7.25
N GLY A 161 4.10 21.37 7.96
CA GLY A 161 2.71 21.66 7.61
C GLY A 161 1.68 20.84 8.39
N LYS A 162 0.40 21.02 8.03
CA LYS A 162 -0.73 20.27 8.58
C LYS A 162 -0.76 18.85 8.05
N PHE A 163 -1.53 17.97 8.69
CA PHE A 163 -1.55 16.54 8.34
C PHE A 163 -1.78 16.26 6.85
N PRO A 164 -2.72 16.87 6.12
CA PRO A 164 -2.89 16.64 4.70
C PRO A 164 -1.67 17.03 3.84
N GLU A 165 -1.01 18.14 4.20
CA GLU A 165 0.19 18.63 3.52
C GLU A 165 1.37 17.68 3.74
N ARG A 166 1.56 17.21 4.99
CA ARG A 166 2.56 16.19 5.33
C ARG A 166 2.33 14.90 4.54
N MET A 167 1.08 14.45 4.45
CA MET A 167 0.74 13.25 3.67
C MET A 167 1.04 13.41 2.18
N SER A 168 0.79 14.58 1.60
CA SER A 168 1.17 14.88 0.21
C SER A 168 2.69 14.80 0.00
N ALA A 169 3.49 15.32 0.93
CA ALA A 169 4.95 15.21 0.89
C ALA A 169 5.40 13.74 0.97
N TYR A 170 4.78 12.94 1.83
CA TYR A 170 5.07 11.50 1.95
C TYR A 170 4.67 10.72 0.70
N VAL A 171 3.56 11.07 0.03
CA VAL A 171 3.19 10.51 -1.28
C VAL A 171 4.28 10.80 -2.31
N GLY A 172 4.77 12.04 -2.38
CA GLY A 172 5.86 12.42 -3.28
C GLY A 172 7.16 11.64 -3.01
N ALA A 173 7.58 11.57 -1.74
CA ALA A 173 8.77 10.83 -1.33
C ALA A 173 8.66 9.32 -1.61
N TRP A 174 7.50 8.72 -1.33
CA TRP A 174 7.20 7.33 -1.66
C TRP A 174 7.26 7.08 -3.17
N ALA A 175 6.60 7.94 -3.97
CA ALA A 175 6.54 7.81 -5.41
C ALA A 175 7.94 7.86 -6.03
N HIS A 176 8.76 8.81 -5.59
CA HIS A 176 10.16 8.93 -6.03
C HIS A 176 10.95 7.64 -5.77
N ARG A 177 10.88 7.08 -4.55
CA ARG A 177 11.58 5.84 -4.18
C ARG A 177 11.05 4.60 -4.90
N ARG A 178 9.78 4.59 -5.26
CA ARG A 178 9.16 3.53 -6.05
C ARG A 178 9.39 3.67 -7.55
N GLY A 179 10.02 4.76 -8.00
CA GLY A 179 10.19 5.07 -9.42
C GLY A 179 8.84 5.27 -10.10
N VAL A 180 7.95 5.97 -9.39
CA VAL A 180 6.64 6.36 -9.87
C VAL A 180 6.66 7.87 -10.06
N PHE A 181 6.31 8.34 -11.25
CA PHE A 181 6.21 9.76 -11.54
C PHE A 181 4.74 10.11 -11.70
N MET A 182 4.31 11.12 -10.94
CA MET A 182 2.98 11.71 -11.08
C MET A 182 3.07 12.83 -12.10
N ILE A 183 2.37 12.69 -13.22
CA ILE A 183 2.22 13.71 -14.24
C ILE A 183 0.75 14.01 -14.47
N GLU A 184 0.46 15.14 -15.10
CA GLU A 184 -0.89 15.43 -15.60
C GLU A 184 -1.36 14.27 -16.48
N GLY A 185 -2.46 13.61 -16.06
CA GLY A 185 -3.04 12.44 -16.75
C GLY A 185 -2.67 11.07 -16.19
N GLY A 186 -1.85 10.95 -15.13
CA GLY A 186 -1.68 9.68 -14.45
C GLY A 186 -0.31 9.39 -13.83
N LEU A 187 -0.12 8.11 -13.51
CA LEU A 187 1.14 7.58 -12.98
C LEU A 187 1.99 7.00 -14.12
N ILE A 188 3.22 7.47 -14.25
CA ILE A 188 4.24 6.82 -15.08
C ILE A 188 5.18 6.05 -14.18
N PHE A 189 5.45 4.80 -14.55
CA PHE A 189 6.41 3.95 -13.86
C PHE A 189 7.73 3.97 -14.60
N ALA A 190 8.82 4.26 -13.89
CA ALA A 190 10.15 4.08 -14.47
C ALA A 190 10.34 2.63 -14.92
N ALA A 191 10.98 2.43 -16.06
CA ALA A 191 11.33 1.12 -16.56
C ALA A 191 12.12 0.35 -15.47
N GLY A 192 11.64 -0.85 -15.10
CA GLY A 192 12.25 -1.65 -14.04
C GLY A 192 11.92 -1.25 -12.61
N SER A 193 11.01 -0.28 -12.38
CA SER A 193 10.57 0.05 -11.01
C SER A 193 9.97 -1.17 -10.30
N PRO A 194 10.07 -1.26 -8.95
CA PRO A 194 9.50 -2.36 -8.17
C PRO A 194 8.00 -2.55 -8.44
N LEU A 195 7.26 -1.45 -8.53
CA LEU A 195 5.83 -1.48 -8.77
C LEU A 195 5.48 -1.90 -10.21
N ALA A 196 6.24 -1.42 -11.22
CA ALA A 196 6.08 -1.88 -12.61
C ALA A 196 6.39 -3.39 -12.73
N ARG A 197 7.43 -3.89 -12.04
CA ARG A 197 7.74 -5.32 -11.99
C ARG A 197 6.64 -6.13 -11.34
N LEU A 198 6.05 -5.63 -10.25
CA LEU A 198 4.92 -6.26 -9.58
C LEU A 198 3.71 -6.38 -10.52
N LEU A 199 3.31 -5.26 -11.13
CA LEU A 199 2.17 -5.22 -12.05
C LEU A 199 2.41 -6.13 -13.26
N ARG A 200 3.59 -6.07 -13.87
CA ARG A 200 3.97 -6.94 -15.00
C ARG A 200 3.92 -8.42 -14.63
N ARG A 201 4.51 -8.82 -13.49
CA ARG A 201 4.47 -10.22 -13.03
C ARG A 201 3.05 -10.71 -12.80
N ARG A 202 2.16 -9.86 -12.30
CA ARG A 202 0.76 -10.21 -12.09
C ARG A 202 -0.02 -10.35 -13.37
N LEU A 203 0.18 -9.44 -14.32
CA LEU A 203 -0.45 -9.52 -15.64
C LEU A 203 0.02 -10.77 -16.41
N VAL A 204 1.34 -10.98 -16.48
CA VAL A 204 1.92 -12.16 -17.15
C VAL A 204 1.52 -13.47 -16.45
N GLY A 205 1.61 -13.53 -15.11
CA GLY A 205 1.20 -14.71 -14.34
C GLY A 205 -0.28 -15.05 -14.46
N ARG A 206 -1.14 -14.11 -14.83
CA ARG A 206 -2.55 -14.35 -15.13
C ARG A 206 -2.80 -14.77 -16.58
N ALA A 207 -2.08 -14.21 -17.53
CA ALA A 207 -2.18 -14.62 -18.94
C ALA A 207 -1.74 -16.07 -19.16
N SER A 208 -0.72 -16.54 -18.43
CA SER A 208 -0.23 -17.92 -18.51
C SER A 208 -1.10 -18.96 -17.77
N ARG A 209 -2.00 -18.56 -16.87
CA ARG A 209 -2.86 -19.45 -16.08
C ARG A 209 -4.05 -20.01 -16.84
N SER A 210 -4.40 -19.47 -17.98
CA SER A 210 -5.45 -20.03 -18.84
C SER A 210 -5.11 -21.42 -19.39
N ALA A 211 -3.88 -21.91 -19.18
CA ALA A 211 -3.38 -23.13 -19.79
C ALA A 211 -3.05 -24.27 -18.81
N PHE A 212 -2.98 -24.07 -17.48
CA PHE A 212 -2.48 -25.12 -16.57
C PHE A 212 -3.17 -25.17 -15.19
N SER A 213 -3.28 -26.37 -14.64
CA SER A 213 -3.95 -26.86 -13.44
C SER A 213 -3.57 -26.18 -12.09
N LEU A 214 -4.33 -26.51 -11.04
CA LEU A 214 -4.37 -25.94 -9.68
C LEU A 214 -3.03 -25.81 -8.90
N GLY A 215 -1.98 -26.54 -9.26
CA GLY A 215 -0.68 -26.49 -8.60
C GLY A 215 0.06 -25.15 -8.65
N PRO A 216 0.05 -24.40 -9.77
CA PRO A 216 0.72 -23.08 -9.88
C PRO A 216 0.10 -21.95 -9.06
N MET A 217 -1.11 -22.12 -8.53
CA MET A 217 -1.85 -21.06 -7.84
C MET A 217 -1.28 -20.75 -6.45
N LEU A 218 -0.94 -21.78 -5.67
CA LEU A 218 -0.36 -21.62 -4.34
C LEU A 218 1.06 -21.01 -4.43
N THR A 219 1.82 -21.37 -5.45
CA THR A 219 3.15 -20.80 -5.69
C THR A 219 3.08 -19.32 -6.07
N GLY A 220 2.07 -18.90 -6.85
CA GLY A 220 1.87 -17.50 -7.22
C GLY A 220 1.48 -16.59 -6.04
N ALA A 221 0.64 -17.09 -5.13
CA ALA A 221 0.26 -16.36 -3.91
C ALA A 221 1.44 -16.23 -2.95
N ALA A 222 2.19 -17.30 -2.73
CA ALA A 222 3.38 -17.30 -1.90
C ALA A 222 4.48 -16.38 -2.48
N ALA A 223 4.73 -16.46 -3.78
CA ALA A 223 5.71 -15.61 -4.45
C ALA A 223 5.32 -14.12 -4.38
N GLY A 224 4.02 -13.80 -4.54
CA GLY A 224 3.51 -12.43 -4.39
C GLY A 224 3.67 -11.90 -2.97
N ALA A 225 3.34 -12.71 -1.97
CA ALA A 225 3.50 -12.37 -0.56
C ALA A 225 4.98 -12.13 -0.20
N LEU A 226 5.88 -13.01 -0.61
CA LEU A 226 7.32 -12.88 -0.37
C LEU A 226 7.91 -11.65 -1.08
N PHE A 227 7.47 -11.37 -2.31
CA PHE A 227 7.92 -10.20 -3.06
C PHE A 227 7.48 -8.91 -2.36
N ASN A 228 6.19 -8.77 -2.01
CA ASN A 228 5.67 -7.58 -1.33
C ASN A 228 6.39 -7.38 0.01
N ARG A 229 6.55 -8.45 0.79
CA ARG A 229 7.28 -8.40 2.06
C ARG A 229 8.71 -7.87 1.89
N ARG A 230 9.44 -8.39 0.92
CA ARG A 230 10.83 -8.00 0.65
C ARG A 230 10.92 -6.55 0.20
N GLU A 231 10.07 -6.14 -0.72
CA GLU A 231 10.09 -4.77 -1.27
C GLU A 231 9.67 -3.72 -0.23
N THR A 232 8.65 -4.00 0.59
CA THR A 232 8.25 -3.10 1.68
C THR A 232 9.33 -2.99 2.76
N ARG A 233 9.97 -4.13 3.13
CA ARG A 233 11.10 -4.11 4.05
C ARG A 233 12.28 -3.30 3.49
N LYS A 234 12.60 -3.46 2.20
CA LYS A 234 13.65 -2.70 1.53
C LYS A 234 13.37 -1.20 1.57
N LEU A 235 12.16 -0.77 1.23
CA LEU A 235 11.73 0.62 1.31
C LEU A 235 11.92 1.18 2.72
N GLY A 236 11.41 0.47 3.73
CA GLY A 236 11.53 0.89 5.13
C GLY A 236 12.98 1.03 5.58
N ARG A 237 13.84 0.08 5.23
CA ARG A 237 15.28 0.14 5.55
C ARG A 237 16.03 1.28 4.85
N GLU A 238 15.64 1.62 3.64
CA GLU A 238 16.20 2.76 2.92
C GLU A 238 15.82 4.07 3.62
N ILE A 239 14.54 4.26 3.96
CA ILE A 239 14.07 5.43 4.70
C ILE A 239 14.73 5.51 6.08
N GLN A 240 14.79 4.42 6.81
CA GLN A 240 15.43 4.35 8.12
C GLN A 240 16.89 4.83 8.05
N ARG A 241 17.65 4.36 7.06
CA ARG A 241 19.05 4.78 6.88
C ARG A 241 19.19 6.27 6.59
N ASP A 242 18.27 6.83 5.81
CA ASP A 242 18.29 8.26 5.50
C ASP A 242 17.93 9.09 6.74
N LEU A 243 16.91 8.70 7.49
CA LEU A 243 16.50 9.38 8.73
C LEU A 243 17.59 9.34 9.80
N ARG A 244 18.29 8.21 9.94
CA ARG A 244 19.47 8.11 10.85
C ARG A 244 20.55 9.10 10.48
N ARG A 245 20.89 9.24 9.20
CA ARG A 245 21.90 10.20 8.74
C ARG A 245 21.50 11.63 9.10
N HIS A 246 20.27 12.01 8.81
CA HIS A 246 19.77 13.35 9.13
C HIS A 246 19.68 13.61 10.65
N ALA A 247 19.39 12.61 11.46
CA ALA A 247 19.35 12.72 12.92
C ALA A 247 20.75 12.97 13.51
N VAL A 248 21.79 12.41 12.91
CA VAL A 248 23.20 12.62 13.31
C VAL A 248 23.71 14.00 12.87
N GLU A 249 23.30 14.47 11.71
CA GLU A 249 23.73 15.75 11.13
C GLU A 249 22.98 16.96 11.72
N SER A 250 21.84 16.75 12.38
CA SER A 250 21.05 17.84 12.99
C SER A 250 21.69 18.28 14.31
N PRO A 251 21.97 19.61 14.51
CA PRO A 251 22.57 20.15 15.75
C PRO A 251 21.65 20.06 16.97
N ARG A 252 20.38 19.71 16.80
CA ARG A 252 19.44 19.43 17.89
C ARG A 252 19.68 18.00 18.32
N GLY A 253 20.35 17.85 19.46
CA GLY A 253 20.65 16.56 20.07
C GLY A 253 19.46 15.61 20.10
N PRO A 254 19.71 14.32 20.22
CA PRO A 254 18.66 13.31 20.17
C PRO A 254 17.62 13.58 21.26
N TRP A 255 16.37 13.72 20.87
CA TRP A 255 15.24 14.06 21.74
C TRP A 255 14.94 13.01 22.83
N TRP A 256 15.57 11.84 22.79
CA TRP A 256 15.42 10.79 23.82
C TRP A 256 16.23 11.06 25.10
N HIS A 257 16.86 12.22 25.23
CA HIS A 257 17.51 12.68 26.44
C HIS A 257 16.66 13.66 27.28
N LEU A 258 15.39 13.84 26.92
CA LEU A 258 14.40 14.55 27.71
C LEU A 258 13.49 13.50 28.44
#